data_a425e2d29d7e39f48a3fb5cfa867e01d
#
_entry.id   a425e2d29d7e39f48a3fb5cfa867e01d
#
_cell.length_a   1.000
_cell.length_b   1.000
_cell.length_c   1.000
_cell.angle_alpha   90.00
_cell.angle_beta   90.00
_cell.angle_gamma   90.00
#
_symmetry.space_group_name_H-M   'P 1'
#
loop_
_entity.id
_entity.type
_entity.pdbx_description
1 polymer ?
#
loop_
_entity_poly.entity_id
_entity_poly.type
_entity_poly.pdbx_seq_one_letter_code
_entity_poly.pdbx_strand_id
1 'polypeptide(L)'
;FAYYLGFRVNSGEYKLMGLAPYGNPVAEQTSEFIEKITQNLVSIKEDGSIWLNQDYFDYSAGLKMVKQKKWQKLFGFPPVKTDGKIEQKHCNLAYSIQKITEDIVLKMAKEAKRITGSDNLCMAGGVALNCVANGKLLKENIFENSFIQPAAGDAGGALGAAQVAHYIFFNEKRVVSAEMDEMQGAYLGPYYSDKEVLLTLKKFKSIFREIDIFDDLCSEVADLLDKGNVVGWFQGRMEFGPRALGNRSILGDARNTGMQKRLNLKIKYRESFRPFAPAVLSEDSEIYFDIPAPSPYMLLNCEVKKERRNNLPDNYH
;
A
#
# COMPACT_ATOMS: atom_id res chain seq x y z
N PHE A 1 -8.01 -7.40 -13.14
CA PHE A 1 -8.22 -5.95 -13.26
C PHE A 1 -6.91 -5.19 -13.47
N ALA A 2 -5.86 -5.43 -12.67
CA ALA A 2 -4.55 -4.80 -12.88
C ALA A 2 -4.05 -5.03 -14.32
N TYR A 3 -4.08 -6.28 -14.79
CA TYR A 3 -3.75 -6.62 -16.18
C TYR A 3 -4.61 -5.89 -17.22
N TYR A 4 -5.92 -5.82 -16.99
CA TYR A 4 -6.86 -5.20 -17.94
C TYR A 4 -6.66 -3.70 -18.06
N LEU A 5 -6.22 -3.06 -16.98
CA LEU A 5 -5.86 -1.63 -16.94
C LEU A 5 -4.39 -1.35 -17.33
N GLY A 6 -3.68 -2.34 -17.90
CA GLY A 6 -2.34 -2.16 -18.43
C GLY A 6 -1.21 -2.21 -17.39
N PHE A 7 -1.53 -2.59 -16.15
CA PHE A 7 -0.53 -2.76 -15.10
C PHE A 7 0.07 -4.17 -15.11
N ARG A 8 1.32 -4.26 -14.66
CA ARG A 8 2.02 -5.54 -14.60
C ARG A 8 1.39 -6.45 -13.56
N VAL A 9 1.15 -7.70 -13.93
CA VAL A 9 0.63 -8.75 -13.04
C VAL A 9 1.63 -9.07 -11.93
N ASN A 10 1.14 -9.35 -10.73
CA ASN A 10 1.89 -9.65 -9.51
C ASN A 10 2.80 -8.51 -9.01
N SER A 11 2.64 -7.32 -9.57
CA SER A 11 3.36 -6.13 -9.11
C SER A 11 2.65 -4.81 -9.47
N GLY A 12 1.40 -4.88 -9.94
CA GLY A 12 0.61 -3.72 -10.35
C GLY A 12 -0.65 -3.51 -9.54
N GLU A 13 -0.96 -4.39 -8.60
CA GLU A 13 -2.18 -4.37 -7.79
C GLU A 13 -2.23 -3.10 -6.91
N TYR A 14 -1.07 -2.69 -6.37
CA TYR A 14 -0.97 -1.43 -5.62
C TYR A 14 -1.18 -0.17 -6.50
N LYS A 15 -0.91 -0.27 -7.83
CA LYS A 15 -1.22 0.80 -8.76
C LYS A 15 -2.72 0.90 -8.99
N LEU A 16 -3.39 -0.25 -9.09
CA LEU A 16 -4.84 -0.34 -9.19
C LEU A 16 -5.51 0.30 -7.95
N MET A 17 -5.06 -0.06 -6.75
CA MET A 17 -5.50 0.56 -5.50
C MET A 17 -5.25 2.09 -5.51
N GLY A 18 -4.08 2.54 -5.97
CA GLY A 18 -3.74 3.96 -6.06
C GLY A 18 -4.50 4.74 -7.14
N LEU A 19 -5.06 4.05 -8.15
CA LEU A 19 -5.91 4.64 -9.19
C LEU A 19 -7.38 4.78 -8.73
N ALA A 20 -7.83 3.91 -7.83
CA ALA A 20 -9.21 3.87 -7.37
C ALA A 20 -9.77 5.21 -6.85
N PRO A 21 -9.02 6.03 -6.07
CA PRO A 21 -9.50 7.33 -5.58
C PRO A 21 -9.88 8.33 -6.68
N TYR A 22 -9.40 8.15 -7.91
CA TYR A 22 -9.73 9.00 -9.06
C TYR A 22 -11.01 8.54 -9.78
N GLY A 23 -11.63 7.45 -9.34
CA GLY A 23 -12.95 7.02 -9.80
C GLY A 23 -14.05 7.89 -9.20
N ASN A 24 -15.12 8.11 -9.98
CA ASN A 24 -16.28 8.86 -9.51
C ASN A 24 -17.29 7.91 -8.85
N PRO A 25 -17.48 7.96 -7.51
CA PRO A 25 -18.33 7.03 -6.78
C PRO A 25 -19.83 7.17 -7.10
N VAL A 26 -20.25 8.35 -7.57
CA VAL A 26 -21.67 8.65 -7.88
C VAL A 26 -22.01 8.53 -9.36
N ALA A 27 -21.03 8.22 -10.21
CA ALA A 27 -21.29 8.03 -11.63
C ALA A 27 -22.09 6.74 -11.87
N GLU A 28 -23.09 6.79 -12.75
CA GLU A 28 -23.86 5.64 -13.19
C GLU A 28 -22.96 4.50 -13.69
N GLN A 29 -21.93 4.82 -14.46
CA GLN A 29 -20.94 3.86 -14.96
C GLN A 29 -20.24 3.10 -13.83
N THR A 30 -19.98 3.72 -12.68
CA THR A 30 -19.34 3.07 -11.53
C THR A 30 -20.29 2.02 -10.93
N SER A 31 -21.54 2.36 -10.75
CA SER A 31 -22.58 1.43 -10.28
C SER A 31 -22.76 0.26 -11.26
N GLU A 32 -22.83 0.58 -12.56
CA GLU A 32 -22.89 -0.43 -13.63
C GLU A 32 -21.69 -1.38 -13.61
N PHE A 33 -20.48 -0.88 -13.37
CA PHE A 33 -19.29 -1.73 -13.27
C PHE A 33 -19.32 -2.63 -12.04
N ILE A 34 -19.76 -2.13 -10.88
CA ILE A 34 -19.93 -2.96 -9.68
C ILE A 34 -20.93 -4.08 -9.97
N GLU A 35 -22.06 -3.77 -10.56
CA GLU A 35 -23.08 -4.76 -10.93
C GLU A 35 -22.54 -5.78 -11.93
N LYS A 36 -21.89 -5.35 -13.00
CA LYS A 36 -21.27 -6.25 -13.99
C LYS A 36 -20.25 -7.19 -13.38
N ILE A 37 -19.43 -6.71 -12.46
CA ILE A 37 -18.42 -7.53 -11.77
C ILE A 37 -19.13 -8.59 -10.92
N THR A 38 -20.07 -8.21 -10.09
CA THR A 38 -20.74 -9.12 -9.15
C THR A 38 -21.68 -10.11 -9.82
N GLN A 39 -22.30 -9.73 -10.94
CA GLN A 39 -23.17 -10.64 -11.69
C GLN A 39 -22.41 -11.58 -12.63
N ASN A 40 -21.24 -11.20 -13.15
CA ASN A 40 -20.59 -11.96 -14.22
C ASN A 40 -19.24 -12.56 -13.82
N LEU A 41 -18.44 -11.87 -13.00
CA LEU A 41 -17.04 -12.24 -12.74
C LEU A 41 -16.84 -12.93 -11.42
N VAL A 42 -17.55 -12.53 -10.37
CA VAL A 42 -17.37 -13.04 -9.02
C VAL A 42 -18.71 -13.24 -8.31
N SER A 43 -18.91 -14.40 -7.74
CA SER A 43 -19.98 -14.66 -6.77
C SER A 43 -19.40 -14.45 -5.37
N ILE A 44 -20.05 -13.63 -4.55
CA ILE A 44 -19.63 -13.30 -3.18
C ILE A 44 -20.72 -13.77 -2.24
N LYS A 45 -20.39 -14.68 -1.31
CA LYS A 45 -21.31 -15.17 -0.30
C LYS A 45 -21.32 -14.29 0.94
N GLU A 46 -22.26 -14.52 1.84
CA GLU A 46 -22.40 -13.76 3.07
C GLU A 46 -21.21 -13.91 4.03
N ASP A 47 -20.56 -15.06 4.03
CA ASP A 47 -19.33 -15.36 4.77
C ASP A 47 -18.06 -14.76 4.14
N GLY A 48 -18.18 -14.02 3.04
CA GLY A 48 -17.07 -13.44 2.30
C GLY A 48 -16.35 -14.41 1.39
N SER A 49 -16.74 -15.71 1.33
CA SER A 49 -16.18 -16.64 0.37
C SER A 49 -16.55 -16.23 -1.06
N ILE A 50 -15.62 -16.42 -1.98
CA ILE A 50 -15.75 -16.00 -3.37
C ILE A 50 -15.61 -17.15 -4.34
N TRP A 51 -16.29 -17.03 -5.46
CA TRP A 51 -16.12 -17.92 -6.61
C TRP A 51 -15.96 -17.12 -7.88
N LEU A 52 -14.84 -17.31 -8.59
CA LEU A 52 -14.57 -16.63 -9.86
C LEU A 52 -15.19 -17.43 -11.02
N ASN A 53 -15.93 -16.74 -11.87
CA ASN A 53 -16.47 -17.32 -13.09
C ASN A 53 -15.36 -17.51 -14.13
N GLN A 54 -14.80 -18.72 -14.19
CA GLN A 54 -13.68 -19.09 -15.06
C GLN A 54 -13.95 -18.88 -16.56
N ASP A 55 -15.21 -18.67 -16.94
CA ASP A 55 -15.57 -18.32 -18.32
C ASP A 55 -15.03 -16.97 -18.79
N TYR A 56 -14.63 -16.12 -17.88
CA TYR A 56 -14.06 -14.78 -18.16
C TYR A 56 -12.55 -14.72 -17.98
N PHE A 57 -11.93 -15.73 -17.37
CA PHE A 57 -10.51 -15.75 -17.05
C PHE A 57 -9.75 -16.71 -17.96
N ASP A 58 -8.44 -16.48 -18.12
CA ASP A 58 -7.56 -17.25 -19.00
C ASP A 58 -6.23 -17.65 -18.31
N TYR A 59 -6.04 -17.22 -17.07
CA TYR A 59 -4.78 -17.38 -16.34
C TYR A 59 -4.42 -18.82 -16.00
N SER A 60 -5.39 -19.74 -15.97
CA SER A 60 -5.17 -21.13 -15.59
C SER A 60 -4.52 -21.96 -16.68
N ALA A 61 -4.71 -21.60 -17.95
CA ALA A 61 -4.23 -22.39 -19.09
C ALA A 61 -3.67 -21.51 -20.23
N GLY A 62 -3.91 -20.21 -20.21
CA GLY A 62 -3.49 -19.28 -21.24
C GLY A 62 -2.33 -18.38 -20.84
N LEU A 63 -1.82 -17.61 -21.82
CA LEU A 63 -0.78 -16.59 -21.58
C LEU A 63 -1.32 -15.23 -21.15
N LYS A 64 -2.64 -15.12 -21.04
CA LYS A 64 -3.35 -13.88 -20.65
C LYS A 64 -4.10 -14.09 -19.36
N MET A 65 -4.31 -13.03 -18.60
CA MET A 65 -5.08 -13.13 -17.34
C MET A 65 -6.57 -13.27 -17.59
N VAL A 66 -7.08 -12.68 -18.68
CA VAL A 66 -8.51 -12.59 -18.96
C VAL A 66 -8.82 -12.93 -20.42
N LYS A 67 -10.04 -13.41 -20.68
CA LYS A 67 -10.57 -13.57 -22.04
C LYS A 67 -10.96 -12.19 -22.58
N GLN A 68 -10.00 -11.50 -23.20
CA GLN A 68 -10.08 -10.07 -23.55
C GLN A 68 -11.36 -9.68 -24.29
N LYS A 69 -11.83 -10.51 -25.26
CA LYS A 69 -13.07 -10.22 -25.99
C LYS A 69 -14.32 -10.21 -25.09
N LYS A 70 -14.38 -11.13 -24.10
CA LYS A 70 -15.49 -11.15 -23.12
C LYS A 70 -15.45 -9.93 -22.20
N TRP A 71 -14.27 -9.56 -21.71
CA TRP A 71 -14.08 -8.37 -20.86
C TRP A 71 -14.38 -7.08 -21.62
N GLN A 72 -13.94 -6.96 -22.88
CA GLN A 72 -14.26 -5.82 -23.72
C GLN A 72 -15.76 -5.67 -23.97
N LYS A 73 -16.47 -6.80 -24.20
CA LYS A 73 -17.93 -6.77 -24.32
C LYS A 73 -18.61 -6.35 -23.00
N LEU A 74 -18.07 -6.81 -21.86
CA LEU A 74 -18.62 -6.53 -20.54
C LEU A 74 -18.45 -5.06 -20.13
N PHE A 75 -17.25 -4.51 -20.29
CA PHE A 75 -16.90 -3.16 -19.83
C PHE A 75 -16.97 -2.07 -20.90
N GLY A 76 -17.14 -2.44 -22.17
CA GLY A 76 -17.31 -1.50 -23.29
C GLY A 76 -16.01 -0.88 -23.82
N PHE A 77 -14.84 -1.33 -23.38
CA PHE A 77 -13.54 -0.86 -23.87
C PHE A 77 -12.49 -1.98 -23.89
N PRO A 78 -11.46 -1.91 -24.77
CA PRO A 78 -10.41 -2.91 -24.82
C PRO A 78 -9.46 -2.80 -23.63
N PRO A 79 -8.62 -3.82 -23.33
CA PRO A 79 -7.56 -3.71 -22.37
C PRO A 79 -6.64 -2.51 -22.66
N VAL A 80 -6.28 -1.79 -21.61
CA VAL A 80 -5.33 -0.68 -21.71
C VAL A 80 -3.94 -1.25 -22.05
N LYS A 81 -3.25 -0.65 -23.00
CA LYS A 81 -1.86 -1.01 -23.30
C LYS A 81 -0.95 -0.59 -22.15
N THR A 82 0.17 -1.28 -21.98
CA THR A 82 1.24 -0.84 -21.08
C THR A 82 1.60 0.62 -21.42
N ASP A 83 1.66 1.48 -20.42
CA ASP A 83 1.87 2.93 -20.55
C ASP A 83 0.80 3.67 -21.38
N GLY A 84 -0.34 3.04 -21.61
CA GLY A 84 -1.50 3.65 -22.26
C GLY A 84 -2.12 4.76 -21.39
N LYS A 85 -2.78 5.71 -22.07
CA LYS A 85 -3.46 6.82 -21.39
C LYS A 85 -4.60 6.30 -20.51
N ILE A 86 -4.59 6.67 -19.24
CA ILE A 86 -5.69 6.43 -18.30
C ILE A 86 -6.77 7.50 -18.51
N GLU A 87 -8.01 7.06 -18.61
CA GLU A 87 -9.21 7.88 -18.76
C GLU A 87 -10.16 7.63 -17.59
N GLN A 88 -11.19 8.47 -17.41
CA GLN A 88 -12.13 8.38 -16.29
C GLN A 88 -12.78 6.99 -16.15
N LYS A 89 -13.16 6.35 -17.25
CA LYS A 89 -13.72 4.99 -17.23
C LYS A 89 -12.77 3.95 -16.60
N HIS A 90 -11.46 4.13 -16.76
CA HIS A 90 -10.45 3.26 -16.16
C HIS A 90 -10.36 3.49 -14.64
N CYS A 91 -10.46 4.75 -14.22
CA CYS A 91 -10.53 5.11 -12.80
C CYS A 91 -11.81 4.57 -12.15
N ASN A 92 -12.95 4.69 -12.84
CA ASN A 92 -14.24 4.17 -12.38
C ASN A 92 -14.19 2.63 -12.20
N LEU A 93 -13.55 1.91 -13.14
CA LEU A 93 -13.38 0.46 -13.01
C LEU A 93 -12.44 0.10 -11.85
N ALA A 94 -11.36 0.87 -11.65
CA ALA A 94 -10.45 0.69 -10.51
C ALA A 94 -11.17 0.93 -9.17
N TYR A 95 -11.99 1.96 -9.07
CA TYR A 95 -12.83 2.22 -7.90
C TYR A 95 -13.79 1.06 -7.64
N SER A 96 -14.48 0.57 -8.68
CA SER A 96 -15.46 -0.50 -8.55
C SER A 96 -14.86 -1.78 -7.99
N ILE A 97 -13.72 -2.22 -8.49
CA ILE A 97 -13.08 -3.43 -7.94
C ILE A 97 -12.48 -3.19 -6.56
N GLN A 98 -11.97 -1.98 -6.26
CA GLN A 98 -11.50 -1.65 -4.92
C GLN A 98 -12.66 -1.75 -3.92
N LYS A 99 -13.82 -1.19 -4.24
CA LYS A 99 -15.02 -1.26 -3.40
C LYS A 99 -15.46 -2.68 -3.12
N ILE A 100 -15.46 -3.53 -4.15
CA ILE A 100 -15.79 -4.96 -4.01
C ILE A 100 -14.74 -5.68 -3.13
N THR A 101 -13.46 -5.37 -3.31
CA THR A 101 -12.39 -5.95 -2.49
C THR A 101 -12.57 -5.61 -1.01
N GLU A 102 -12.91 -4.37 -0.70
CA GLU A 102 -13.18 -3.91 0.67
C GLU A 102 -14.37 -4.67 1.30
N ASP A 103 -15.45 -4.85 0.53
CA ASP A 103 -16.63 -5.59 0.98
C ASP A 103 -16.30 -7.06 1.30
N ILE A 104 -15.55 -7.71 0.41
CA ILE A 104 -15.09 -9.09 0.63
C ILE A 104 -14.24 -9.19 1.90
N VAL A 105 -13.25 -8.31 2.08
CA VAL A 105 -12.38 -8.31 3.26
C VAL A 105 -13.19 -8.12 4.55
N LEU A 106 -14.14 -7.20 4.55
CA LEU A 106 -15.01 -6.98 5.72
C LEU A 106 -15.91 -8.18 6.02
N LYS A 107 -16.50 -8.82 5.00
CA LYS A 107 -17.31 -10.03 5.18
C LYS A 107 -16.48 -11.18 5.75
N MET A 108 -15.30 -11.43 5.19
CA MET A 108 -14.37 -12.46 5.68
C MET A 108 -13.95 -12.19 7.14
N ALA A 109 -13.69 -10.93 7.49
CA ALA A 109 -13.33 -10.55 8.86
C ALA A 109 -14.48 -10.78 9.85
N LYS A 110 -15.70 -10.39 9.47
CA LYS A 110 -16.92 -10.65 10.28
C LYS A 110 -17.15 -12.14 10.48
N GLU A 111 -16.98 -12.93 9.45
CA GLU A 111 -17.10 -14.38 9.53
C GLU A 111 -16.01 -15.03 10.40
N ALA A 112 -14.75 -14.57 10.25
CA ALA A 112 -13.65 -15.02 11.10
C ALA A 112 -13.94 -14.73 12.60
N LYS A 113 -14.45 -13.54 12.92
CA LYS A 113 -14.88 -13.18 14.27
C LYS A 113 -16.01 -14.10 14.77
N ARG A 114 -17.01 -14.35 13.91
CA ARG A 114 -18.15 -15.22 14.23
C ARG A 114 -17.71 -16.66 14.55
N ILE A 115 -16.79 -17.21 13.77
CA ILE A 115 -16.32 -18.60 13.93
C ILE A 115 -15.40 -18.74 15.15
N THR A 116 -14.48 -17.79 15.35
CA THR A 116 -13.41 -17.93 16.35
C THR A 116 -13.76 -17.31 17.71
N GLY A 117 -14.65 -16.31 17.73
CA GLY A 117 -14.89 -15.49 18.91
C GLY A 117 -13.68 -14.66 19.35
N SER A 118 -12.55 -14.70 18.62
CA SER A 118 -11.31 -14.02 18.99
C SER A 118 -11.45 -12.50 18.92
N ASP A 119 -10.86 -11.79 19.86
CA ASP A 119 -10.73 -10.33 19.85
C ASP A 119 -9.50 -9.85 19.05
N ASN A 120 -8.68 -10.77 18.60
CA ASN A 120 -7.44 -10.49 17.89
C ASN A 120 -7.48 -11.02 16.45
N LEU A 121 -7.06 -10.18 15.50
CA LEU A 121 -6.93 -10.52 14.08
C LEU A 121 -5.47 -10.43 13.64
N CYS A 122 -4.98 -11.47 12.97
CA CYS A 122 -3.72 -11.41 12.23
C CYS A 122 -4.01 -11.54 10.72
N MET A 123 -3.38 -10.68 9.91
CA MET A 123 -3.52 -10.70 8.46
C MET A 123 -2.17 -10.86 7.76
N ALA A 124 -2.14 -11.71 6.75
CA ALA A 124 -1.03 -11.90 5.83
C ALA A 124 -1.56 -12.21 4.42
N GLY A 125 -0.66 -12.29 3.43
CA GLY A 125 -1.00 -12.42 2.01
C GLY A 125 -1.01 -11.08 1.29
N GLY A 126 -0.91 -11.10 -0.05
CA GLY A 126 -0.79 -9.87 -0.85
C GLY A 126 -1.93 -8.87 -0.67
N VAL A 127 -3.16 -9.34 -0.43
CA VAL A 127 -4.34 -8.48 -0.20
C VAL A 127 -4.24 -7.74 1.13
N ALA A 128 -3.53 -8.26 2.14
CA ALA A 128 -3.30 -7.59 3.40
C ALA A 128 -2.44 -6.31 3.27
N LEU A 129 -1.82 -6.06 2.10
CA LEU A 129 -1.17 -4.80 1.76
C LEU A 129 -2.14 -3.71 1.27
N ASN A 130 -3.44 -4.02 1.15
CA ASN A 130 -4.46 -3.05 0.76
C ASN A 130 -4.83 -2.15 1.96
N CYS A 131 -4.07 -1.05 2.11
CA CYS A 131 -4.24 -0.15 3.25
C CYS A 131 -5.64 0.51 3.32
N VAL A 132 -6.35 0.61 2.20
CA VAL A 132 -7.72 1.16 2.16
C VAL A 132 -8.71 0.20 2.80
N ALA A 133 -8.65 -1.09 2.42
CA ALA A 133 -9.47 -2.13 3.05
C ALA A 133 -9.13 -2.28 4.54
N ASN A 134 -7.84 -2.23 4.89
CA ASN A 134 -7.38 -2.30 6.27
C ASN A 134 -7.88 -1.13 7.13
N GLY A 135 -7.82 0.10 6.62
CA GLY A 135 -8.34 1.27 7.33
C GLY A 135 -9.85 1.17 7.59
N LYS A 136 -10.63 0.65 6.62
CA LYS A 136 -12.06 0.38 6.82
C LYS A 136 -12.30 -0.73 7.85
N LEU A 137 -11.52 -1.80 7.79
CA LEU A 137 -11.62 -2.90 8.74
C LEU A 137 -11.44 -2.42 10.19
N LEU A 138 -10.47 -1.54 10.43
CA LEU A 138 -10.26 -0.97 11.76
C LEU A 138 -11.42 -0.07 12.19
N LYS A 139 -11.98 0.74 11.30
CA LYS A 139 -13.13 1.62 11.60
C LYS A 139 -14.40 0.83 11.96
N GLU A 140 -14.56 -0.38 11.46
CA GLU A 140 -15.67 -1.27 11.79
C GLU A 140 -15.59 -1.87 13.20
N ASN A 141 -14.46 -1.74 13.90
CA ASN A 141 -14.23 -2.24 15.27
C ASN A 141 -14.68 -3.71 15.49
N ILE A 142 -14.45 -4.57 14.49
CA ILE A 142 -14.80 -6.01 14.55
C ILE A 142 -13.90 -6.73 15.55
N PHE A 143 -12.63 -6.33 15.62
CA PHE A 143 -11.63 -6.88 16.53
C PHE A 143 -11.08 -5.77 17.43
N GLU A 144 -10.70 -6.12 18.64
CA GLU A 144 -10.03 -5.19 19.56
C GLU A 144 -8.60 -4.90 19.11
N ASN A 145 -7.91 -5.95 18.65
CA ASN A 145 -6.54 -5.84 18.19
C ASN A 145 -6.38 -6.40 16.78
N SER A 146 -5.60 -5.73 15.97
CA SER A 146 -5.30 -6.19 14.61
C SER A 146 -3.82 -6.06 14.31
N PHE A 147 -3.19 -7.15 13.87
CA PHE A 147 -1.82 -7.16 13.39
C PHE A 147 -1.80 -7.52 11.91
N ILE A 148 -1.23 -6.64 11.10
CA ILE A 148 -1.04 -6.86 9.68
C ILE A 148 0.45 -7.01 9.44
N GLN A 149 0.89 -8.15 8.89
CA GLN A 149 2.30 -8.39 8.62
C GLN A 149 2.84 -7.33 7.64
N PRO A 150 3.87 -6.54 8.00
CA PRO A 150 4.43 -5.50 7.12
C PRO A 150 4.95 -6.02 5.78
N ALA A 151 5.49 -7.23 5.77
CA ALA A 151 5.90 -7.95 4.57
C ALA A 151 4.85 -8.98 4.14
N ALA A 152 3.57 -8.62 4.15
CA ALA A 152 2.44 -9.55 3.97
C ALA A 152 2.45 -10.33 2.64
N GLY A 153 3.12 -9.82 1.59
CA GLY A 153 3.28 -10.52 0.30
C GLY A 153 4.34 -11.63 0.35
N ASP A 154 4.85 -12.00 -0.81
CA ASP A 154 5.79 -13.12 -0.99
C ASP A 154 7.05 -13.02 -0.12
N ALA A 155 7.55 -11.81 0.15
CA ALA A 155 8.71 -11.60 1.01
C ALA A 155 8.51 -12.14 2.44
N GLY A 156 7.31 -12.06 2.98
CA GLY A 156 6.98 -12.60 4.31
C GLY A 156 6.99 -14.12 4.37
N GLY A 157 6.87 -14.79 3.24
CA GLY A 157 6.99 -16.25 3.17
C GLY A 157 8.34 -16.77 3.66
N ALA A 158 9.43 -16.03 3.41
CA ALA A 158 10.76 -16.38 3.90
C ALA A 158 10.85 -16.31 5.44
N LEU A 159 10.29 -15.23 6.03
CA LEU A 159 10.19 -15.07 7.48
C LEU A 159 9.32 -16.17 8.10
N GLY A 160 8.15 -16.42 7.52
CA GLY A 160 7.25 -17.46 7.98
C GLY A 160 7.87 -18.85 7.93
N ALA A 161 8.60 -19.18 6.87
CA ALA A 161 9.31 -20.45 6.75
C ALA A 161 10.39 -20.61 7.83
N ALA A 162 11.15 -19.56 8.11
CA ALA A 162 12.13 -19.55 9.19
C ALA A 162 11.48 -19.76 10.56
N GLN A 163 10.35 -19.09 10.83
CA GLN A 163 9.60 -19.24 12.08
C GLN A 163 9.01 -20.65 12.22
N VAL A 164 8.46 -21.22 11.15
CA VAL A 164 7.97 -22.63 11.15
C VAL A 164 9.09 -23.59 11.47
N ALA A 165 10.28 -23.43 10.85
CA ALA A 165 11.43 -24.25 11.16
C ALA A 165 11.83 -24.13 12.64
N HIS A 166 11.92 -22.91 13.15
CA HIS A 166 12.34 -22.64 14.52
C HIS A 166 11.33 -23.17 15.56
N TYR A 167 10.08 -22.75 15.45
CA TYR A 167 9.09 -23.03 16.51
C TYR A 167 8.39 -24.38 16.36
N ILE A 168 8.19 -24.86 15.13
CA ILE A 168 7.44 -26.09 14.89
C ILE A 168 8.38 -27.27 14.67
N PHE A 169 9.39 -27.14 13.79
CA PHE A 169 10.28 -28.26 13.48
C PHE A 169 11.30 -28.52 14.62
N PHE A 170 11.95 -27.45 15.11
CA PHE A 170 12.89 -27.56 16.24
C PHE A 170 12.21 -27.51 17.61
N ASN A 171 10.90 -27.27 17.64
CA ASN A 171 10.09 -27.21 18.87
C ASN A 171 10.63 -26.21 19.90
N GLU A 172 11.19 -25.09 19.44
CA GLU A 172 11.67 -24.03 20.32
C GLU A 172 10.52 -23.27 20.96
N LYS A 173 10.69 -22.85 22.21
CA LYS A 173 9.67 -22.08 22.92
C LYS A 173 9.58 -20.67 22.40
N ARG A 174 8.38 -20.23 22.08
CA ARG A 174 8.13 -18.84 21.74
C ARG A 174 8.17 -17.97 23.00
N VAL A 175 9.05 -16.98 23.00
CA VAL A 175 9.10 -15.92 24.01
C VAL A 175 8.46 -14.68 23.39
N VAL A 176 7.40 -14.18 23.99
CA VAL A 176 6.67 -12.98 23.49
C VAL A 176 7.04 -11.81 24.40
N SER A 177 7.50 -10.71 23.83
CA SER A 177 7.62 -9.42 24.51
C SER A 177 6.31 -8.66 24.39
N ALA A 178 5.82 -8.10 25.49
CA ALA A 178 4.64 -7.24 25.49
C ALA A 178 4.94 -5.81 25.00
N GLU A 179 6.22 -5.43 24.97
CA GLU A 179 6.62 -4.04 24.73
C GLU A 179 6.94 -3.71 23.26
N MET A 180 7.29 -4.71 22.46
CA MET A 180 7.68 -4.50 21.05
C MET A 180 7.22 -5.67 20.19
N ASP A 181 6.76 -5.36 18.97
CA ASP A 181 6.58 -6.41 17.98
C ASP A 181 7.94 -6.88 17.42
N GLU A 182 8.01 -8.16 17.04
CA GLU A 182 9.22 -8.79 16.54
C GLU A 182 9.67 -8.25 15.16
N MET A 183 8.82 -7.47 14.48
CA MET A 183 9.19 -6.80 13.24
C MET A 183 10.08 -5.58 13.44
N GLN A 184 10.17 -5.04 14.66
CA GLN A 184 11.10 -3.96 15.04
C GLN A 184 11.07 -2.78 14.06
N GLY A 185 9.90 -2.29 13.70
CA GLY A 185 9.76 -1.24 12.69
C GLY A 185 10.04 -1.69 11.24
N ALA A 186 10.09 -3.01 11.00
CA ALA A 186 10.54 -3.64 9.77
C ALA A 186 12.04 -3.46 9.47
N TYR A 187 12.85 -2.93 10.39
CA TYR A 187 14.29 -2.68 10.21
C TYR A 187 15.13 -3.96 10.37
N LEU A 188 14.78 -4.99 9.61
CA LEU A 188 15.40 -6.33 9.65
C LEU A 188 16.39 -6.57 8.49
N GLY A 189 16.53 -5.61 7.60
CA GLY A 189 17.44 -5.71 6.46
C GLY A 189 18.90 -5.41 6.81
N PRO A 190 19.78 -5.33 5.81
CA PRO A 190 21.21 -5.06 6.03
C PRO A 190 21.46 -3.68 6.64
N TYR A 191 22.55 -3.58 7.38
CA TYR A 191 23.12 -2.36 7.92
C TYR A 191 24.47 -2.12 7.25
N TYR A 192 24.82 -0.87 7.03
CA TYR A 192 26.11 -0.47 6.49
C TYR A 192 26.77 0.51 7.47
N SER A 193 27.99 0.22 7.86
CA SER A 193 28.80 1.09 8.71
C SER A 193 29.28 2.32 7.94
N ASP A 194 29.58 3.41 8.65
CA ASP A 194 30.13 4.64 8.04
C ASP A 194 31.40 4.37 7.24
N LYS A 195 32.23 3.44 7.69
CA LYS A 195 33.43 2.99 6.97
C LYS A 195 33.08 2.38 5.60
N GLU A 196 32.06 1.51 5.53
CA GLU A 196 31.63 0.89 4.28
C GLU A 196 31.00 1.93 3.34
N VAL A 197 30.22 2.86 3.90
CA VAL A 197 29.64 3.98 3.15
C VAL A 197 30.76 4.84 2.56
N LEU A 198 31.75 5.25 3.38
CA LEU A 198 32.88 6.06 2.94
C LEU A 198 33.72 5.37 1.84
N LEU A 199 33.98 4.07 1.99
CA LEU A 199 34.68 3.28 0.97
C LEU A 199 33.88 3.24 -0.33
N THR A 200 32.57 3.11 -0.24
CA THR A 200 31.67 3.10 -1.41
C THR A 200 31.68 4.45 -2.10
N LEU A 201 31.56 5.56 -1.38
CA LEU A 201 31.61 6.91 -1.92
C LEU A 201 32.94 7.18 -2.64
N LYS A 202 34.06 6.77 -2.05
CA LYS A 202 35.40 6.90 -2.66
C LYS A 202 35.52 6.03 -3.92
N LYS A 203 35.04 4.79 -3.89
CA LYS A 203 35.05 3.87 -5.03
C LYS A 203 34.31 4.47 -6.25
N PHE A 204 33.17 5.09 -6.02
CA PHE A 204 32.36 5.72 -7.09
C PHE A 204 32.74 7.17 -7.36
N LYS A 205 33.77 7.71 -6.69
CA LYS A 205 34.22 9.11 -6.80
C LYS A 205 33.06 10.11 -6.60
N SER A 206 32.19 9.79 -5.66
CA SER A 206 31.05 10.64 -5.32
C SER A 206 31.53 11.93 -4.64
N ILE A 207 30.87 13.04 -4.95
CA ILE A 207 31.07 14.30 -4.22
C ILE A 207 30.27 14.20 -2.92
N PHE A 208 30.91 14.33 -1.79
CA PHE A 208 30.27 14.30 -0.48
C PHE A 208 30.98 15.24 0.49
N ARG A 209 30.32 15.54 1.58
CA ARG A 209 30.88 16.15 2.77
C ARG A 209 30.38 15.38 4.00
N GLU A 210 31.14 15.44 5.05
CA GLU A 210 30.79 14.87 6.35
C GLU A 210 30.14 15.95 7.21
N ILE A 211 29.11 15.56 7.96
CA ILE A 211 28.44 16.41 8.96
C ILE A 211 28.42 15.59 10.24
N ASP A 212 29.18 16.04 11.23
CA ASP A 212 29.44 15.28 12.46
C ASP A 212 28.24 15.32 13.43
N ILE A 213 27.45 16.40 13.40
CA ILE A 213 26.34 16.62 14.31
C ILE A 213 25.05 16.31 13.59
N PHE A 214 24.29 15.33 14.10
CA PHE A 214 23.05 14.88 13.48
C PHE A 214 21.98 15.99 13.40
N ASP A 215 21.89 16.83 14.42
CA ASP A 215 20.93 17.94 14.44
C ASP A 215 21.22 19.00 13.36
N ASP A 216 22.52 19.23 13.04
CA ASP A 216 22.92 20.12 11.94
C ASP A 216 22.51 19.51 10.59
N LEU A 217 22.67 18.19 10.42
CA LEU A 217 22.19 17.48 9.24
C LEU A 217 20.67 17.59 9.10
N CYS A 218 19.92 17.39 10.19
CA CYS A 218 18.47 17.52 10.19
C CYS A 218 18.03 18.93 9.83
N SER A 219 18.65 19.95 10.38
CA SER A 219 18.38 21.36 10.11
C SER A 219 18.62 21.71 8.65
N GLU A 220 19.75 21.26 8.10
CA GLU A 220 20.04 21.48 6.69
C GLU A 220 19.08 20.77 5.76
N VAL A 221 18.69 19.53 6.07
CA VAL A 221 17.71 18.80 5.27
C VAL A 221 16.34 19.48 5.35
N ALA A 222 15.93 19.96 6.53
CA ALA A 222 14.69 20.72 6.67
C ALA A 222 14.69 21.98 5.80
N ASP A 223 15.80 22.75 5.78
CA ASP A 223 15.96 23.92 4.92
C ASP A 223 15.90 23.56 3.43
N LEU A 224 16.50 22.44 3.02
CA LEU A 224 16.41 21.99 1.63
C LEU A 224 14.97 21.64 1.25
N LEU A 225 14.23 20.96 2.12
CA LEU A 225 12.83 20.61 1.91
C LEU A 225 11.95 21.86 1.83
N ASP A 226 12.14 22.81 2.75
CA ASP A 226 11.40 24.08 2.76
C ASP A 226 11.60 24.88 1.46
N LYS A 227 12.82 24.85 0.90
CA LYS A 227 13.13 25.43 -0.42
C LYS A 227 12.56 24.62 -1.60
N GLY A 228 11.77 23.59 -1.32
CA GLY A 228 11.11 22.73 -2.32
C GLY A 228 12.03 21.69 -2.96
N ASN A 229 13.20 21.42 -2.38
CA ASN A 229 14.06 20.33 -2.88
C ASN A 229 13.50 18.96 -2.50
N VAL A 230 14.03 17.92 -3.16
CA VAL A 230 13.76 16.52 -2.86
C VAL A 230 15.03 15.90 -2.33
N VAL A 231 14.93 15.22 -1.19
CA VAL A 231 16.08 14.61 -0.51
C VAL A 231 15.92 13.09 -0.49
N GLY A 232 16.94 12.35 -0.92
CA GLY A 232 17.08 10.92 -0.66
C GLY A 232 17.64 10.72 0.74
N TRP A 233 16.92 10.02 1.60
CA TRP A 233 17.30 9.75 2.98
C TRP A 233 17.60 8.27 3.18
N PHE A 234 18.78 7.97 3.73
CA PHE A 234 19.19 6.61 4.07
C PHE A 234 19.85 6.60 5.44
N GLN A 235 19.37 5.74 6.34
CA GLN A 235 19.93 5.60 7.69
C GLN A 235 19.72 4.18 8.23
N GLY A 236 20.55 3.76 9.18
CA GLY A 236 20.38 2.54 9.96
C GLY A 236 20.19 1.27 9.12
N ARG A 237 19.42 0.32 9.65
CA ARG A 237 19.07 -0.92 8.93
C ARG A 237 17.98 -0.66 7.89
N MET A 238 18.12 -1.31 6.74
CA MET A 238 17.07 -1.24 5.71
C MET A 238 15.80 -1.95 6.16
N GLU A 239 14.68 -1.50 5.63
CA GLU A 239 13.39 -2.14 5.89
C GLU A 239 13.28 -3.48 5.16
N PHE A 240 12.67 -4.46 5.82
CA PHE A 240 12.22 -5.73 5.25
C PHE A 240 10.75 -5.61 4.87
N GLY A 241 10.45 -5.77 3.58
CA GLY A 241 9.10 -5.61 3.05
C GLY A 241 9.00 -4.55 1.95
N PRO A 242 7.79 -4.29 1.44
CA PRO A 242 7.59 -3.47 0.25
C PRO A 242 7.61 -1.95 0.51
N ARG A 243 7.62 -1.53 1.77
CA ARG A 243 7.49 -0.11 2.15
C ARG A 243 8.83 0.48 2.57
N ALA A 244 9.07 1.73 2.19
CA ALA A 244 10.07 2.58 2.82
C ALA A 244 9.44 3.23 4.06
N LEU A 245 10.09 3.12 5.22
CA LEU A 245 9.55 3.52 6.52
C LEU A 245 10.53 4.44 7.27
N GLY A 246 11.30 5.24 6.54
CA GLY A 246 12.23 6.21 7.12
C GLY A 246 13.69 5.89 6.85
N ASN A 247 14.07 4.64 6.66
CA ASN A 247 15.48 4.26 6.46
C ASN A 247 15.92 4.19 4.99
N ARG A 248 14.98 4.16 4.04
CA ARG A 248 15.24 4.23 2.58
C ARG A 248 14.20 5.11 1.92
N SER A 249 14.08 6.35 2.32
CA SER A 249 12.99 7.22 1.94
C SER A 249 13.41 8.31 0.96
N ILE A 250 12.45 8.81 0.20
CA ILE A 250 12.59 10.05 -0.56
C ILE A 250 11.64 11.05 0.10
N LEU A 251 12.22 12.15 0.56
CA LEU A 251 11.52 13.19 1.29
C LEU A 251 11.16 14.34 0.35
N GLY A 252 9.99 14.93 0.56
CA GLY A 252 9.53 16.12 -0.12
C GLY A 252 8.54 16.87 0.76
N ASP A 253 8.47 18.18 0.59
CA ASP A 253 7.56 19.03 1.38
C ASP A 253 6.09 18.79 0.99
N ALA A 254 5.32 18.26 1.92
CA ALA A 254 3.89 17.96 1.75
C ALA A 254 3.01 19.23 1.60
N ARG A 255 3.51 20.41 2.00
CA ARG A 255 2.82 21.71 1.82
C ARG A 255 2.81 22.16 0.37
N ASN A 256 3.74 21.65 -0.46
CA ASN A 256 3.85 22.01 -1.87
C ASN A 256 2.90 21.16 -2.72
N THR A 257 1.85 21.77 -3.27
CA THR A 257 0.81 21.11 -4.09
C THR A 257 1.36 20.44 -5.36
N GLY A 258 2.49 20.90 -5.89
CA GLY A 258 3.17 20.29 -7.04
C GLY A 258 4.11 19.16 -6.70
N MET A 259 4.39 18.88 -5.43
CA MET A 259 5.43 17.96 -4.99
C MET A 259 5.10 16.50 -5.39
N GLN A 260 3.86 16.05 -5.25
CA GLN A 260 3.44 14.71 -5.68
C GLN A 260 3.78 14.46 -7.15
N LYS A 261 3.41 15.40 -8.03
CA LYS A 261 3.68 15.30 -9.46
C LYS A 261 5.18 15.32 -9.75
N ARG A 262 5.93 16.19 -9.07
CA ARG A 262 7.40 16.28 -9.20
C ARG A 262 8.09 14.98 -8.81
N LEU A 263 7.73 14.41 -7.66
CA LEU A 263 8.28 13.16 -7.17
C LEU A 263 7.97 11.98 -8.12
N ASN A 264 6.72 11.89 -8.60
CA ASN A 264 6.33 10.81 -9.48
C ASN A 264 7.00 10.91 -10.85
N LEU A 265 6.94 12.06 -11.51
CA LEU A 265 7.37 12.19 -12.90
C LEU A 265 8.87 12.42 -13.07
N LYS A 266 9.51 13.18 -12.14
CA LYS A 266 10.92 13.59 -12.29
C LYS A 266 11.90 12.77 -11.46
N ILE A 267 11.46 12.16 -10.38
CA ILE A 267 12.35 11.41 -9.46
C ILE A 267 12.12 9.90 -9.61
N LYS A 268 10.85 9.46 -9.56
CA LYS A 268 10.52 8.02 -9.61
C LYS A 268 10.15 7.52 -11.01
N TYR A 269 10.01 8.40 -11.99
CA TYR A 269 9.66 8.07 -13.39
C TYR A 269 8.48 7.09 -13.47
N ARG A 270 7.37 7.48 -12.84
CA ARG A 270 6.19 6.63 -12.71
C ARG A 270 4.89 7.45 -12.88
N GLU A 271 3.76 6.78 -12.80
CA GLU A 271 2.43 7.36 -13.00
C GLU A 271 2.16 8.51 -11.99
N SER A 272 1.62 9.63 -12.48
CA SER A 272 1.40 10.84 -11.68
C SER A 272 0.39 10.68 -10.55
N PHE A 273 -0.55 9.75 -10.70
CA PHE A 273 -1.61 9.49 -9.71
C PHE A 273 -1.13 8.73 -8.46
N ARG A 274 0.11 8.25 -8.42
CA ARG A 274 0.60 7.46 -7.28
C ARG A 274 0.69 8.32 -6.01
N PRO A 275 0.09 7.86 -4.88
CA PRO A 275 0.15 8.60 -3.63
C PRO A 275 1.51 8.53 -2.96
N PHE A 276 1.75 9.45 -2.03
CA PHE A 276 2.81 9.40 -1.04
C PHE A 276 2.19 9.45 0.35
N ALA A 277 2.81 8.79 1.31
CA ALA A 277 2.38 8.85 2.70
C ALA A 277 2.98 10.10 3.35
N PRO A 278 2.18 10.92 4.04
CA PRO A 278 2.71 11.95 4.91
C PRO A 278 3.40 11.32 6.12
N ALA A 279 4.48 11.93 6.58
CA ALA A 279 5.13 11.61 7.85
C ALA A 279 4.88 12.73 8.84
N VAL A 280 4.47 12.40 10.05
CA VAL A 280 4.29 13.31 11.17
C VAL A 280 4.92 12.71 12.43
N LEU A 281 5.19 13.53 13.42
CA LEU A 281 5.58 13.01 14.74
C LEU A 281 4.46 12.15 15.32
N SER A 282 4.82 11.08 16.01
CA SER A 282 3.85 10.13 16.56
C SER A 282 2.84 10.81 17.50
N GLU A 283 3.34 11.72 18.35
CA GLU A 283 2.56 12.53 19.29
C GLU A 283 1.59 13.50 18.60
N ASP A 284 1.89 13.90 17.36
CA ASP A 284 1.06 14.82 16.58
C ASP A 284 0.08 14.10 15.64
N SER A 285 0.16 12.78 15.55
CA SER A 285 -0.63 12.01 14.57
C SER A 285 -2.13 12.26 14.72
N GLU A 286 -2.63 12.32 15.95
CA GLU A 286 -4.04 12.58 16.24
C GLU A 286 -4.47 14.04 16.00
N ILE A 287 -3.52 14.96 15.86
CA ILE A 287 -3.81 16.35 15.49
C ILE A 287 -4.19 16.46 14.02
N TYR A 288 -3.59 15.63 13.18
CA TYR A 288 -3.74 15.70 11.72
C TYR A 288 -4.72 14.66 11.17
N PHE A 289 -4.78 13.47 11.76
CA PHE A 289 -5.45 12.32 11.17
C PHE A 289 -6.52 11.73 12.10
N ASP A 290 -7.57 11.21 11.48
CA ASP A 290 -8.60 10.39 12.14
C ASP A 290 -8.14 8.93 12.12
N ILE A 291 -7.12 8.64 12.96
CA ILE A 291 -6.49 7.33 13.03
C ILE A 291 -6.77 6.69 14.39
N PRO A 292 -7.39 5.49 14.42
CA PRO A 292 -7.81 4.87 15.66
C PRO A 292 -6.67 4.14 16.41
N ALA A 293 -5.52 3.94 15.77
CA ALA A 293 -4.40 3.19 16.32
C ALA A 293 -3.07 3.60 15.68
N PRO A 294 -1.91 3.36 16.32
CA PRO A 294 -0.60 3.57 15.72
C PRO A 294 -0.45 2.82 14.39
N SER A 295 0.17 3.47 13.40
CA SER A 295 0.36 2.92 12.04
C SER A 295 1.82 3.00 11.60
N PRO A 296 2.73 2.22 12.21
CA PRO A 296 4.16 2.31 11.93
C PRO A 296 4.57 1.74 10.57
N TYR A 297 3.69 0.97 9.90
CA TYR A 297 4.04 0.16 8.73
C TYR A 297 3.39 0.61 7.42
N MET A 298 2.75 1.78 7.37
CA MET A 298 2.02 2.27 6.17
C MET A 298 0.98 1.25 5.65
N LEU A 299 0.31 0.55 6.55
CA LEU A 299 -0.68 -0.48 6.23
C LEU A 299 -2.12 -0.02 6.43
N LEU A 300 -2.31 1.20 6.89
CA LEU A 300 -3.61 1.81 7.16
C LEU A 300 -3.78 3.06 6.30
N ASN A 301 -5.01 3.30 5.89
CA ASN A 301 -5.45 4.56 5.33
C ASN A 301 -6.46 5.18 6.30
N CYS A 302 -6.32 6.47 6.56
CA CYS A 302 -7.22 7.24 7.39
C CYS A 302 -7.51 8.61 6.75
N GLU A 303 -8.53 9.26 7.24
CA GLU A 303 -8.88 10.59 6.79
C GLU A 303 -8.06 11.66 7.53
N VAL A 304 -7.77 12.74 6.84
CA VAL A 304 -7.31 13.98 7.49
C VAL A 304 -8.49 14.53 8.29
N LYS A 305 -8.25 15.02 9.52
CA LYS A 305 -9.30 15.61 10.35
C LYS A 305 -10.00 16.76 9.63
N LYS A 306 -11.31 16.88 9.81
CA LYS A 306 -12.16 17.85 9.07
C LYS A 306 -11.67 19.29 9.23
N GLU A 307 -11.24 19.65 10.43
CA GLU A 307 -10.72 21.00 10.77
C GLU A 307 -9.36 21.31 10.13
N ARG A 308 -8.69 20.31 9.58
CA ARG A 308 -7.40 20.45 8.88
C ARG A 308 -7.53 20.40 7.35
N ARG A 309 -8.75 20.18 6.85
CA ARG A 309 -8.98 20.11 5.40
C ARG A 309 -9.15 21.49 4.81
N ASN A 310 -8.47 21.75 3.70
CA ASN A 310 -8.73 22.91 2.87
C ASN A 310 -9.96 22.67 1.98
N ASN A 311 -10.69 23.73 1.66
CA ASN A 311 -11.71 23.67 0.62
C ASN A 311 -11.02 23.45 -0.72
N LEU A 312 -11.31 22.33 -1.36
CA LEU A 312 -10.80 22.02 -2.68
C LEU A 312 -11.79 22.54 -3.74
N PRO A 313 -11.30 23.06 -4.88
CA PRO A 313 -12.17 23.41 -6.01
C PRO A 313 -12.92 22.16 -6.52
N ASP A 314 -14.14 22.34 -7.04
CA ASP A 314 -14.97 21.25 -7.54
C ASP A 314 -14.31 20.41 -8.67
N ASN A 315 -13.31 20.97 -9.34
CA ASN A 315 -12.56 20.36 -10.43
C ASN A 315 -11.13 19.89 -10.01
N TYR A 316 -10.88 19.68 -8.75
CA TYR A 316 -9.55 19.31 -8.22
C TYR A 316 -9.09 17.90 -8.63
N HIS A 317 -9.98 17.05 -9.13
CA HIS A 317 -9.72 15.65 -9.49
C HIS A 317 -9.09 15.48 -10.88
#